data_30ca4446ec3c50ffccc3e07b5845e7d5
#
_entry.id   30ca4446ec3c50ffccc3e07b5845e7d5
#
_cell.length_a   1.000
_cell.length_b   1.000
_cell.length_c   1.000
_cell.angle_alpha   90.00
_cell.angle_beta   90.00
_cell.angle_gamma   90.00
#
_symmetry.space_group_name_H-M   'P 1'
#
loop_
_entity.id
_entity.type
_entity.pdbx_description
1 polymer ?
#
loop_
_entity_poly.entity_id
_entity_poly.type
_entity_poly.pdbx_seq_one_letter_code
_entity_poly.pdbx_strand_id
1 'polypeptide(L)'
;MVDLNTASVNPLEQFVLLAKNAKGAAAVELVKQALEAPGVFVFGELLDMINIQDLTNTPHQPYLTLLNIFAFGTFKSLSETTQPLPEITENMKRKLRLLTVVSLAETSKVLGYSLLMQELGINTVRELEDLVIEGISAGVVQGKLDQKCSHFEVDFVIGRDIRSSSLLI
;
A
#
# COMPACT_ATOMS: atom_id res chain seq x y z
N MET A 1 3.03 -18.94 -29.24
CA MET A 1 4.25 -18.89 -28.43
C MET A 1 3.96 -18.13 -27.15
N VAL A 2 3.91 -18.83 -26.05
CA VAL A 2 3.66 -18.18 -24.76
C VAL A 2 4.96 -17.54 -24.30
N ASP A 3 4.93 -16.22 -24.18
CA ASP A 3 6.07 -15.47 -23.69
C ASP A 3 6.19 -15.72 -22.19
N LEU A 4 7.09 -16.61 -21.81
CA LEU A 4 7.33 -16.97 -20.41
C LEU A 4 7.92 -15.82 -19.60
N ASN A 5 8.28 -14.71 -20.23
CA ASN A 5 8.81 -13.53 -19.58
C ASN A 5 7.74 -12.59 -19.02
N THR A 6 6.46 -12.80 -19.34
CA THR A 6 5.39 -11.93 -18.84
C THR A 6 5.00 -12.22 -17.39
N ALA A 7 5.38 -13.40 -16.87
CA ALA A 7 5.00 -13.80 -15.52
C ALA A 7 5.86 -13.21 -14.40
N SER A 8 6.98 -12.55 -14.73
CA SER A 8 7.93 -12.04 -13.74
C SER A 8 8.09 -10.52 -13.75
N VAL A 9 7.26 -9.81 -14.52
CA VAL A 9 7.35 -8.34 -14.58
C VAL A 9 6.77 -7.75 -13.30
N ASN A 10 7.62 -7.07 -12.54
CA ASN A 10 7.17 -6.29 -11.39
C ASN A 10 6.20 -5.21 -11.89
N PRO A 11 4.94 -5.19 -11.43
CA PRO A 11 3.97 -4.18 -11.89
C PRO A 11 4.43 -2.74 -11.67
N LEU A 12 5.29 -2.50 -10.69
CA LEU A 12 5.84 -1.17 -10.42
C LEU A 12 6.84 -0.72 -11.49
N GLU A 13 7.53 -1.66 -12.15
CA GLU A 13 8.62 -1.35 -13.06
C GLU A 13 8.19 -0.42 -14.19
N GLN A 14 7.01 -0.62 -14.77
CA GLN A 14 6.50 0.25 -15.82
C GLN A 14 6.33 1.69 -15.33
N PHE A 15 5.90 1.88 -14.07
CA PHE A 15 5.74 3.23 -13.49
C PHE A 15 7.10 3.87 -13.25
N VAL A 16 8.08 3.12 -12.80
CA VAL A 16 9.46 3.60 -12.62
C VAL A 16 10.05 4.05 -13.94
N LEU A 17 9.86 3.27 -15.00
CA LEU A 17 10.33 3.61 -16.34
C LEU A 17 9.68 4.90 -16.87
N LEU A 18 8.38 5.03 -16.69
CA LEU A 18 7.66 6.23 -17.11
C LEU A 18 8.08 7.46 -16.28
N ALA A 19 8.42 7.27 -15.02
CA ALA A 19 8.84 8.36 -14.13
C ALA A 19 10.16 9.01 -14.55
N LYS A 20 10.97 8.34 -15.34
CA LYS A 20 12.22 8.90 -15.86
C LYS A 20 11.97 10.12 -16.75
N ASN A 21 10.82 10.19 -17.39
CA ASN A 21 10.47 11.25 -18.35
C ASN A 21 9.26 12.09 -17.93
N ALA A 22 8.56 11.72 -16.86
CA ALA A 22 7.38 12.42 -16.38
C ALA A 22 7.77 13.45 -15.31
N LYS A 23 7.34 14.70 -15.50
CA LYS A 23 7.62 15.80 -14.58
C LYS A 23 6.34 16.59 -14.29
N GLY A 24 6.26 17.22 -13.11
CA GLY A 24 5.15 18.07 -12.73
C GLY A 24 3.81 17.32 -12.77
N ALA A 25 2.85 17.84 -13.52
CA ALA A 25 1.51 17.23 -13.61
C ALA A 25 1.55 15.81 -14.16
N ALA A 26 2.47 15.50 -15.08
CA ALA A 26 2.63 14.13 -15.61
C ALA A 26 3.11 13.17 -14.52
N ALA A 27 4.01 13.62 -13.65
CA ALA A 27 4.48 12.83 -12.51
C ALA A 27 3.34 12.59 -11.51
N VAL A 28 2.49 13.58 -11.26
CA VAL A 28 1.31 13.46 -10.41
C VAL A 28 0.36 12.38 -10.93
N GLU A 29 0.08 12.43 -12.24
CA GLU A 29 -0.81 11.44 -12.87
C GLU A 29 -0.24 10.03 -12.74
N LEU A 30 1.07 9.90 -12.90
CA LEU A 30 1.78 8.63 -12.73
C LEU A 30 1.64 8.09 -11.31
N VAL A 31 1.78 8.95 -10.30
CA VAL A 31 1.59 8.58 -8.88
C VAL A 31 0.16 8.09 -8.66
N LYS A 32 -0.84 8.80 -9.16
CA LYS A 32 -2.24 8.39 -9.07
C LYS A 32 -2.47 7.01 -9.65
N GLN A 33 -1.94 6.77 -10.84
CA GLN A 33 -2.10 5.49 -11.53
C GLN A 33 -1.43 4.36 -10.75
N ALA A 34 -0.24 4.59 -10.19
CA ALA A 34 0.47 3.60 -9.40
C ALA A 34 -0.31 3.25 -8.10
N LEU A 35 -0.88 4.26 -7.44
CA LEU A 35 -1.66 4.05 -6.22
C LEU A 35 -2.97 3.29 -6.48
N GLU A 36 -3.53 3.39 -7.67
CA GLU A 36 -4.75 2.68 -8.02
C GLU A 36 -4.52 1.35 -8.74
N ALA A 37 -3.33 1.12 -9.25
CA ALA A 37 -3.04 -0.07 -10.05
C ALA A 37 -3.16 -1.35 -9.21
N PRO A 38 -3.91 -2.35 -9.68
CA PRO A 38 -3.96 -3.64 -9.00
C PRO A 38 -2.60 -4.32 -9.04
N GLY A 39 -2.22 -4.98 -7.96
CA GLY A 39 -0.95 -5.70 -7.87
C GLY A 39 0.26 -4.85 -7.51
N VAL A 40 0.14 -3.54 -7.39
CA VAL A 40 1.22 -2.66 -6.96
C VAL A 40 1.09 -2.39 -5.47
N PHE A 41 1.99 -2.95 -4.67
CA PHE A 41 1.98 -2.85 -3.21
C PHE A 41 3.31 -2.35 -2.63
N VAL A 42 4.31 -2.09 -3.46
CA VAL A 42 5.58 -1.49 -3.07
C VAL A 42 5.81 -0.22 -3.90
N PHE A 43 6.33 0.83 -3.28
CA PHE A 43 6.40 2.16 -3.89
C PHE A 43 7.77 2.83 -3.73
N GLY A 44 8.71 2.16 -3.03
CA GLY A 44 10.00 2.75 -2.70
C GLY A 44 10.81 3.18 -3.91
N GLU A 45 10.87 2.36 -4.97
CA GLU A 45 11.59 2.69 -6.18
C GLU A 45 11.01 3.91 -6.89
N LEU A 46 9.68 3.99 -6.94
CA LEU A 46 8.98 5.14 -7.53
C LEU A 46 9.25 6.39 -6.70
N LEU A 47 9.19 6.27 -5.38
CA LEU A 47 9.42 7.37 -4.45
C LEU A 47 10.84 7.94 -4.59
N ASP A 48 11.84 7.09 -4.87
CA ASP A 48 13.24 7.49 -5.02
C ASP A 48 13.54 8.16 -6.37
N MET A 49 12.62 8.16 -7.31
CA MET A 49 12.81 8.80 -8.61
C MET A 49 12.94 10.33 -8.46
N ILE A 50 13.91 10.92 -9.12
CA ILE A 50 14.19 12.36 -9.05
C ILE A 50 12.96 13.18 -9.41
N ASN A 51 12.26 12.83 -10.47
CA ASN A 51 11.07 13.56 -10.92
C ASN A 51 9.93 13.51 -9.92
N ILE A 52 9.86 12.45 -9.11
CA ILE A 52 8.87 12.31 -8.02
C ILE A 52 9.31 13.15 -6.81
N GLN A 53 10.59 13.09 -6.44
CA GLN A 53 11.12 13.92 -5.35
C GLN A 53 11.03 15.40 -5.64
N ASP A 54 11.12 15.79 -6.90
CA ASP A 54 11.01 17.19 -7.34
C ASP A 54 9.61 17.77 -7.11
N LEU A 55 8.62 16.97 -6.75
CA LEU A 55 7.30 17.45 -6.34
C LEU A 55 7.32 18.14 -4.97
N THR A 56 8.40 17.99 -4.22
CA THR A 56 8.60 18.65 -2.93
C THR A 56 8.64 20.16 -3.12
N ASN A 57 7.95 20.90 -2.23
CA ASN A 57 7.83 22.35 -2.27
C ASN A 57 7.12 22.89 -3.53
N THR A 58 6.33 22.06 -4.19
CA THR A 58 5.45 22.45 -5.29
C THR A 58 3.99 22.28 -4.85
N PRO A 59 3.01 22.84 -5.61
CA PRO A 59 1.61 22.59 -5.33
C PRO A 59 1.22 21.11 -5.40
N HIS A 60 2.09 20.23 -5.94
CA HIS A 60 1.87 18.80 -6.06
C HIS A 60 2.41 17.99 -4.87
N GLN A 61 3.00 18.64 -3.89
CA GLN A 61 3.55 17.96 -2.70
C GLN A 61 2.56 17.05 -1.99
N PRO A 62 1.24 17.32 -1.92
CA PRO A 62 0.28 16.40 -1.33
C PRO A 62 0.32 14.99 -1.91
N TYR A 63 0.61 14.84 -3.19
CA TYR A 63 0.75 13.53 -3.83
C TYR A 63 2.00 12.80 -3.38
N LEU A 64 3.08 13.53 -3.16
CA LEU A 64 4.32 12.95 -2.58
C LEU A 64 4.08 12.49 -1.15
N THR A 65 3.37 13.27 -0.35
CA THR A 65 2.98 12.90 1.02
C THR A 65 2.15 11.62 1.02
N LEU A 66 1.18 11.52 0.12
CA LEU A 66 0.34 10.34 -0.01
C LEU A 66 1.15 9.12 -0.42
N LEU A 67 2.09 9.26 -1.36
CA LEU A 67 2.95 8.18 -1.79
C LEU A 67 3.82 7.66 -0.63
N ASN A 68 4.33 8.56 0.22
CA ASN A 68 5.08 8.17 1.43
C ASN A 68 4.22 7.35 2.40
N ILE A 69 2.95 7.72 2.57
CA ILE A 69 2.02 6.97 3.42
C ILE A 69 1.82 5.55 2.87
N PHE A 70 1.65 5.42 1.56
CA PHE A 70 1.48 4.11 0.92
C PHE A 70 2.75 3.26 0.98
N ALA A 71 3.93 3.88 0.97
CA ALA A 71 5.18 3.15 1.08
C ALA A 71 5.46 2.68 2.51
N PHE A 72 5.24 3.53 3.51
CA PHE A 72 5.72 3.30 4.87
C PHE A 72 4.66 3.43 5.95
N GLY A 73 3.52 4.05 5.66
CA GLY A 73 2.50 4.34 6.66
C GLY A 73 1.38 3.31 6.72
N THR A 74 0.33 3.66 7.44
CA THR A 74 -0.85 2.82 7.63
C THR A 74 -2.12 3.61 7.33
N PHE A 75 -3.27 2.94 7.37
CA PHE A 75 -4.56 3.61 7.20
C PHE A 75 -4.77 4.72 8.23
N LYS A 76 -4.32 4.51 9.45
CA LYS A 76 -4.36 5.55 10.50
C LYS A 76 -3.58 6.80 10.13
N SER A 77 -2.50 6.65 9.38
CA SER A 77 -1.67 7.79 8.95
C SER A 77 -2.46 8.83 8.18
N LEU A 78 -3.55 8.44 7.50
CA LEU A 78 -4.41 9.37 6.78
C LEU A 78 -5.09 10.36 7.70
N SER A 79 -5.49 9.92 8.90
CA SER A 79 -6.15 10.78 9.87
C SER A 79 -5.17 11.49 10.80
N GLU A 80 -3.98 10.96 10.97
CA GLU A 80 -2.95 11.52 11.85
C GLU A 80 -2.11 12.60 11.19
N THR A 81 -2.02 12.60 9.85
CA THR A 81 -1.22 13.59 9.14
C THR A 81 -1.84 14.99 9.24
N THR A 82 -0.99 15.98 9.51
CA THR A 82 -1.38 17.39 9.50
C THR A 82 -1.16 18.05 8.14
N GLN A 83 -0.45 17.35 7.23
CA GLN A 83 -0.19 17.85 5.89
C GLN A 83 -1.42 17.66 4.99
N PRO A 84 -1.65 18.55 4.03
CA PRO A 84 -2.75 18.39 3.10
C PRO A 84 -2.55 17.14 2.24
N LEU A 85 -3.65 16.43 1.98
CA LEU A 85 -3.66 15.24 1.13
C LEU A 85 -4.63 15.46 -0.04
N PRO A 86 -4.35 14.84 -1.20
CA PRO A 86 -5.31 14.86 -2.30
C PRO A 86 -6.51 13.97 -1.99
N GLU A 87 -7.51 14.02 -2.85
CA GLU A 87 -8.67 13.14 -2.76
C GLU A 87 -8.23 11.68 -2.86
N ILE A 88 -8.74 10.85 -1.97
CA ILE A 88 -8.38 9.43 -1.86
C ILE A 88 -9.57 8.60 -2.32
N THR A 89 -9.37 7.80 -3.38
CA THR A 89 -10.41 6.93 -3.91
C THR A 89 -10.63 5.71 -3.02
N GLU A 90 -11.76 5.03 -3.20
CA GLU A 90 -12.06 3.80 -2.46
C GLU A 90 -11.03 2.69 -2.76
N ASN A 91 -10.53 2.62 -4.00
CA ASN A 91 -9.49 1.67 -4.38
C ASN A 91 -8.18 1.94 -3.63
N MET A 92 -7.82 3.21 -3.49
CA MET A 92 -6.64 3.63 -2.72
C MET A 92 -6.79 3.26 -1.24
N LYS A 93 -7.95 3.55 -0.64
CA LYS A 93 -8.24 3.21 0.76
C LYS A 93 -8.14 1.71 0.99
N ARG A 94 -8.70 0.93 0.10
CA ARG A 94 -8.69 -0.54 0.17
C ARG A 94 -7.26 -1.07 0.12
N LYS A 95 -6.45 -0.56 -0.81
CA LYS A 95 -5.03 -0.92 -0.91
C LYS A 95 -4.27 -0.59 0.37
N LEU A 96 -4.48 0.61 0.92
CA LEU A 96 -3.79 1.02 2.15
C LEU A 96 -4.24 0.19 3.35
N ARG A 97 -5.50 -0.20 3.41
CA ARG A 97 -5.99 -1.14 4.43
C ARG A 97 -5.27 -2.49 4.35
N LEU A 98 -5.11 -3.02 3.15
CA LEU A 98 -4.36 -4.27 2.94
C LEU A 98 -2.89 -4.13 3.36
N LEU A 99 -2.25 -3.03 3.02
CA LEU A 99 -0.88 -2.74 3.44
C LEU A 99 -0.77 -2.61 4.97
N THR A 100 -1.79 -2.09 5.62
CA THR A 100 -1.86 -2.01 7.08
C THR A 100 -1.94 -3.41 7.71
N VAL A 101 -2.72 -4.32 7.13
CA VAL A 101 -2.77 -5.72 7.56
C VAL A 101 -1.38 -6.36 7.47
N VAL A 102 -0.66 -6.11 6.39
CA VAL A 102 0.71 -6.60 6.22
C VAL A 102 1.62 -6.11 7.35
N SER A 103 1.56 -4.83 7.68
CA SER A 103 2.36 -4.26 8.76
C SER A 103 2.03 -4.85 10.12
N LEU A 104 0.74 -5.05 10.40
CA LEU A 104 0.29 -5.67 11.66
C LEU A 104 0.75 -7.14 11.75
N ALA A 105 0.72 -7.85 10.64
CA ALA A 105 1.13 -9.25 10.57
C ALA A 105 2.64 -9.44 10.75
N GLU A 106 3.44 -8.41 10.52
CA GLU A 106 4.89 -8.45 10.79
C GLU A 106 5.18 -8.54 12.29
N THR A 107 4.30 -8.00 13.13
CA THR A 107 4.47 -8.00 14.58
C THR A 107 3.77 -9.16 15.26
N SER A 108 2.70 -9.70 14.68
CA SER A 108 1.93 -10.80 15.25
C SER A 108 1.31 -11.64 14.15
N LYS A 109 1.35 -12.95 14.31
CA LYS A 109 0.73 -13.90 13.36
C LYS A 109 -0.74 -14.18 13.68
N VAL A 110 -1.23 -13.67 14.79
CA VAL A 110 -2.65 -13.79 15.17
C VAL A 110 -3.17 -12.36 15.38
N LEU A 111 -4.11 -11.94 14.53
CA LEU A 111 -4.66 -10.59 14.56
C LEU A 111 -6.15 -10.63 14.93
N GLY A 112 -6.48 -10.07 16.08
CA GLY A 112 -7.87 -10.00 16.54
C GLY A 112 -8.71 -9.10 15.65
N TYR A 113 -9.98 -9.44 15.46
CA TYR A 113 -10.91 -8.65 14.65
C TYR A 113 -11.07 -7.23 15.20
N SER A 114 -11.15 -7.09 16.53
CA SER A 114 -11.29 -5.76 17.16
C SER A 114 -10.10 -4.85 16.81
N LEU A 115 -8.88 -5.37 16.89
CA LEU A 115 -7.68 -4.63 16.52
C LEU A 115 -7.71 -4.25 15.05
N LEU A 116 -8.00 -5.20 14.18
CA LEU A 116 -8.06 -4.96 12.73
C LEU A 116 -9.11 -3.92 12.38
N MET A 117 -10.31 -4.04 12.94
CA MET A 117 -11.39 -3.08 12.68
C MET A 117 -11.01 -1.66 13.11
N GLN A 118 -10.36 -1.54 14.26
CA GLN A 118 -9.89 -0.25 14.78
C GLN A 118 -8.79 0.34 13.90
N GLU A 119 -7.79 -0.46 13.55
CA GLU A 119 -6.65 0.02 12.75
C GLU A 119 -7.01 0.33 11.30
N LEU A 120 -8.02 -0.37 10.77
CA LEU A 120 -8.45 -0.22 9.37
C LEU A 120 -9.65 0.73 9.20
N GLY A 121 -10.22 1.21 10.30
CA GLY A 121 -11.40 2.07 10.24
C GLY A 121 -12.61 1.35 9.64
N ILE A 122 -12.78 0.07 9.95
CA ILE A 122 -13.89 -0.77 9.47
C ILE A 122 -14.88 -0.98 10.61
N ASN A 123 -16.16 -0.88 10.32
CA ASN A 123 -17.23 -0.91 11.31
C ASN A 123 -17.97 -2.25 11.40
N THR A 124 -17.82 -3.13 10.41
CA THR A 124 -18.51 -4.42 10.39
C THR A 124 -17.54 -5.56 10.19
N VAL A 125 -17.84 -6.69 10.79
CA VAL A 125 -17.08 -7.93 10.64
C VAL A 125 -17.07 -8.39 9.18
N ARG A 126 -18.21 -8.23 8.50
CA ARG A 126 -18.32 -8.64 7.09
C ARG A 126 -17.36 -7.87 6.19
N GLU A 127 -17.27 -6.55 6.36
CA GLU A 127 -16.33 -5.73 5.60
C GLU A 127 -14.88 -6.16 5.87
N LEU A 128 -14.56 -6.48 7.12
CA LEU A 128 -13.24 -6.94 7.49
C LEU A 128 -12.91 -8.28 6.80
N GLU A 129 -13.83 -9.23 6.87
CA GLU A 129 -13.63 -10.54 6.26
C GLU A 129 -13.51 -10.43 4.73
N ASP A 130 -14.34 -9.62 4.10
CA ASP A 130 -14.27 -9.38 2.66
C ASP A 130 -12.91 -8.78 2.27
N LEU A 131 -12.38 -7.84 3.06
CA LEU A 131 -11.08 -7.25 2.82
C LEU A 131 -9.95 -8.28 2.93
N VAL A 132 -9.97 -9.11 3.96
CA VAL A 132 -8.96 -10.16 4.16
C VAL A 132 -9.01 -11.18 3.01
N ILE A 133 -10.20 -11.58 2.60
CA ILE A 133 -10.40 -12.50 1.48
C ILE A 133 -9.83 -11.88 0.19
N GLU A 134 -10.08 -10.60 -0.04
CA GLU A 134 -9.50 -9.88 -1.17
C GLU A 134 -7.97 -9.89 -1.12
N GLY A 135 -7.38 -9.65 0.04
CA GLY A 135 -5.94 -9.71 0.24
C GLY A 135 -5.35 -11.08 -0.03
N ILE A 136 -6.06 -12.14 0.35
CA ILE A 136 -5.67 -13.52 0.05
C ILE A 136 -5.71 -13.77 -1.46
N SER A 137 -6.79 -13.34 -2.11
CA SER A 137 -6.94 -13.48 -3.57
C SER A 137 -5.87 -12.71 -4.34
N ALA A 138 -5.46 -11.56 -3.84
CA ALA A 138 -4.41 -10.74 -4.46
C ALA A 138 -2.99 -11.26 -4.16
N GLY A 139 -2.84 -12.26 -3.31
CA GLY A 139 -1.54 -12.80 -2.92
C GLY A 139 -0.76 -11.92 -1.93
N VAL A 140 -1.43 -10.96 -1.31
CA VAL A 140 -0.81 -10.02 -0.36
C VAL A 140 -0.61 -10.68 1.00
N VAL A 141 -1.58 -11.47 1.43
CA VAL A 141 -1.55 -12.21 2.69
C VAL A 141 -2.01 -13.64 2.43
N GLN A 142 -1.58 -14.56 3.27
CA GLN A 142 -2.07 -15.94 3.32
C GLN A 142 -2.39 -16.28 4.77
N GLY A 143 -3.50 -16.98 4.99
CA GLY A 143 -3.89 -17.34 6.34
C GLY A 143 -5.33 -17.81 6.41
N LYS A 144 -5.83 -17.89 7.63
CA LYS A 144 -7.17 -18.40 7.92
C LYS A 144 -7.95 -17.45 8.83
N LEU A 145 -9.19 -17.18 8.45
CA LEU A 145 -10.13 -16.47 9.30
C LEU A 145 -10.79 -17.44 10.25
N ASP A 146 -10.65 -17.20 11.55
CA ASP A 146 -11.33 -17.95 12.60
C ASP A 146 -12.46 -17.10 13.19
N GLN A 147 -13.67 -17.34 12.72
CA GLN A 147 -14.84 -16.57 13.14
C GLN A 147 -15.23 -16.87 14.60
N LYS A 148 -14.98 -18.07 15.08
CA LYS A 148 -15.27 -18.44 16.46
C LYS A 148 -14.44 -17.65 17.46
N CYS A 149 -13.13 -17.54 17.18
CA CYS A 149 -12.18 -16.83 18.03
C CYS A 149 -12.06 -15.37 17.65
N SER A 150 -12.73 -14.95 16.58
CA SER A 150 -12.68 -13.55 16.06
C SER A 150 -11.24 -13.09 15.81
N HIS A 151 -10.47 -13.89 15.09
CA HIS A 151 -9.11 -13.51 14.71
C HIS A 151 -8.73 -14.05 13.32
N PHE A 152 -7.71 -13.43 12.74
CA PHE A 152 -7.08 -13.85 11.50
C PHE A 152 -5.72 -14.47 11.84
N GLU A 153 -5.52 -15.75 11.50
CA GLU A 153 -4.24 -16.44 11.65
C GLU A 153 -3.45 -16.29 10.36
N VAL A 154 -2.30 -15.62 10.44
CA VAL A 154 -1.49 -15.28 9.28
C VAL A 154 -0.39 -16.31 9.09
N ASP A 155 -0.31 -16.88 7.90
CA ASP A 155 0.76 -17.80 7.50
C ASP A 155 1.88 -17.06 6.77
N PHE A 156 1.52 -16.07 5.95
CA PHE A 156 2.46 -15.35 5.09
C PHE A 156 1.92 -13.96 4.74
N VAL A 157 2.81 -12.99 4.63
CA VAL A 157 2.53 -11.67 4.06
C VAL A 157 3.66 -11.25 3.14
N ILE A 158 3.36 -10.39 2.17
CA ILE A 158 4.39 -9.77 1.33
C ILE A 158 5.25 -8.81 2.15
N GLY A 159 6.44 -8.50 1.67
CA GLY A 159 7.25 -7.45 2.25
C GLY A 159 6.75 -6.07 1.82
N ARG A 160 6.86 -5.09 2.71
CA ARG A 160 6.64 -3.69 2.40
C ARG A 160 7.97 -2.97 2.25
N ASP A 161 7.92 -1.73 1.73
CA ASP A 161 9.09 -0.86 1.66
C ASP A 161 9.66 -0.59 3.06
N ILE A 162 10.98 -0.53 3.13
CA ILE A 162 11.71 -0.25 4.38
C ILE A 162 12.42 1.08 4.23
N ARG A 163 12.25 1.98 5.21
CA ARG A 163 12.97 3.25 5.22
C ARG A 163 14.46 2.98 5.39
N SER A 164 15.30 3.70 4.64
CA SER A 164 16.75 3.54 4.73
C SER A 164 17.29 3.78 6.15
N SER A 165 16.64 4.63 6.93
CA SER A 165 16.99 4.85 8.33
C SER A 165 16.79 3.61 9.20
N SER A 166 15.90 2.70 8.81
CA SER A 166 15.64 1.45 9.53
C SER A 166 16.70 0.38 9.27
N LEU A 167 17.52 0.56 8.24
CA LEU A 167 18.60 -0.36 7.86
C LEU A 167 19.91 -0.07 8.59
N LEU A 168 19.97 0.98 9.39
CA LEU A 168 21.17 1.44 10.08
C LEU A 168 21.26 0.94 11.53
N ILE A 169 20.56 -0.12 11.84
CA ILE A 169 20.61 -0.73 13.17
C ILE A 169 21.73 -1.74 13.22
#